data_dd9692a3b7b15a604b9fadf4a97ccd0c
#
_entry.id   dd9692a3b7b15a604b9fadf4a97ccd0c
#
_cell.length_a   1.000
_cell.length_b   1.000
_cell.length_c   1.000
_cell.angle_alpha   90.00
_cell.angle_beta   90.00
_cell.angle_gamma   90.00
#
_symmetry.space_group_name_H-M   'P 1'
#
loop_
_entity.id
_entity.type
_entity.pdbx_description
1 polymer ?
#
loop_
_entity_poly.entity_id
_entity_poly.type
_entity_poly.pdbx_seq_one_letter_code
_entity_poly.pdbx_strand_id
1 'polypeptide(L)'
;MKTKALFTIITAVLFNLLTAQLFASVLDVAVAPVFAVQMALSLIPVGRMSGCLRDGLNKEIWLPDIVEQFVPDTSFVNEARDLDAWTDNGFLNIQEAGVNPDVIVNNEVWPIPIMRREDVPHRIEMKRFDTVNTVHVNAIEIEESSAKRQSVIEGHKKSLQEKYARMAGYNWSPTENTDTTPVITVGSGNKSAINNTYYSMTYDQLLQLETMANMMDMPTEGRILLLHPWHAADLRKQDLEMYKAFFNDGRMFSFKIYITAMTPRYNGTNGKRVAYDAPVNSTDAISSTFYFRDAVGRAKSDFDMYVRLQDPEYRGDVLGFNMRGLALPITGKYLGAIITKKA
;
A
#
# COMPACT_ATOMS: atom_id res chain seq x y z
N MET A 1 55.30 15.14 7.03
CA MET A 1 54.00 15.72 7.37
C MET A 1 54.04 17.26 7.52
N LYS A 2 55.07 17.84 8.10
CA LYS A 2 55.16 19.32 8.35
C LYS A 2 55.19 20.17 7.07
N THR A 3 55.85 19.74 6.00
CA THR A 3 55.96 20.45 4.72
C THR A 3 54.64 20.54 3.95
N LYS A 4 53.78 19.49 3.96
CA LYS A 4 52.46 19.52 3.31
C LYS A 4 51.52 20.48 4.02
N ALA A 5 51.53 20.51 5.35
CA ALA A 5 50.71 21.43 6.13
C ALA A 5 51.09 22.88 5.90
N LEU A 6 52.38 23.18 5.83
CA LEU A 6 52.90 24.52 5.55
C LEU A 6 52.48 24.99 4.15
N PHE A 7 52.59 24.13 3.14
CA PHE A 7 52.15 24.43 1.78
C PHE A 7 50.65 24.73 1.70
N THR A 8 49.82 23.95 2.39
CA THR A 8 48.35 24.17 2.44
C THR A 8 48.01 25.53 3.09
N ILE A 9 48.70 25.89 4.16
CA ILE A 9 48.49 27.20 4.84
C ILE A 9 48.88 28.35 3.93
N ILE A 10 50.03 28.26 3.26
CA ILE A 10 50.50 29.31 2.33
C ILE A 10 49.52 29.46 1.15
N THR A 11 49.03 28.36 0.58
CA THR A 11 48.04 28.38 -0.52
C THR A 11 46.73 29.02 -0.08
N ALA A 12 46.23 28.70 1.12
CA ALA A 12 45.01 29.28 1.66
C ALA A 12 45.14 30.79 1.91
N VAL A 13 46.27 31.26 2.43
CA VAL A 13 46.55 32.69 2.66
C VAL A 13 46.60 33.44 1.32
N LEU A 14 47.31 32.91 0.33
CA LEU A 14 47.40 33.51 -1.01
C LEU A 14 46.02 33.57 -1.69
N PHE A 15 45.23 32.51 -1.59
CA PHE A 15 43.89 32.50 -2.15
C PHE A 15 42.97 33.53 -1.48
N ASN A 16 42.98 33.63 -0.15
CA ASN A 16 42.20 34.62 0.58
C ASN A 16 42.66 36.06 0.28
N LEU A 17 43.96 36.31 0.05
CA LEU A 17 44.44 37.61 -0.33
C LEU A 17 43.97 38.05 -1.73
N LEU A 18 44.00 37.12 -2.67
CA LEU A 18 43.60 37.37 -4.06
C LEU A 18 42.07 37.59 -4.18
N THR A 19 41.27 36.81 -3.45
CA THR A 19 39.83 36.99 -3.39
C THR A 19 39.44 38.24 -2.60
N ALA A 20 40.18 38.63 -1.54
CA ALA A 20 39.90 39.85 -0.79
C ALA A 20 40.09 41.11 -1.64
N GLN A 21 41.03 41.14 -2.58
CA GLN A 21 41.21 42.25 -3.52
C GLN A 21 40.00 42.38 -4.46
N LEU A 22 39.49 41.26 -4.97
CA LEU A 22 38.28 41.23 -5.82
C LEU A 22 37.04 41.71 -5.07
N PHE A 23 36.80 41.23 -3.88
CA PHE A 23 35.65 41.66 -3.08
C PHE A 23 35.75 43.11 -2.62
N ALA A 24 36.95 43.56 -2.26
CA ALA A 24 37.19 44.96 -1.87
C ALA A 24 36.91 45.94 -3.02
N SER A 25 37.27 45.58 -4.27
CA SER A 25 36.99 46.40 -5.45
C SER A 25 35.49 46.45 -5.81
N VAL A 26 34.72 45.38 -5.52
CA VAL A 26 33.26 45.33 -5.77
C VAL A 26 32.48 46.09 -4.71
N LEU A 27 32.94 46.06 -3.44
CA LEU A 27 32.25 46.66 -2.31
C LEU A 27 32.74 48.09 -1.98
N ASP A 28 33.74 48.60 -2.71
CA ASP A 28 34.36 49.89 -2.51
C ASP A 28 34.87 50.12 -1.07
N VAL A 29 35.49 49.08 -0.48
CA VAL A 29 35.99 49.05 0.89
C VAL A 29 37.47 48.72 0.88
N ALA A 30 38.21 49.16 1.91
CA ALA A 30 39.63 48.82 2.05
C ALA A 30 39.87 47.29 2.11
N VAL A 31 40.95 46.80 1.49
CA VAL A 31 41.26 45.35 1.39
C VAL A 31 41.51 44.70 2.75
N ALA A 32 42.05 45.42 3.71
CA ALA A 32 42.45 44.88 5.01
C ALA A 32 41.30 44.31 5.85
N PRO A 33 40.12 44.95 6.01
CA PRO A 33 39.01 44.37 6.75
C PRO A 33 38.38 43.16 6.03
N VAL A 34 38.30 43.18 4.69
CA VAL A 34 37.78 42.04 3.91
C VAL A 34 38.63 40.81 4.07
N PHE A 35 39.96 40.99 4.01
CA PHE A 35 40.93 39.92 4.23
C PHE A 35 40.87 39.35 5.66
N ALA A 36 40.70 40.20 6.67
CA ALA A 36 40.55 39.77 8.06
C ALA A 36 39.30 38.90 8.27
N VAL A 37 38.17 39.27 7.66
CA VAL A 37 36.91 38.49 7.72
C VAL A 37 37.06 37.15 6.99
N GLN A 38 37.67 37.11 5.83
CA GLN A 38 37.91 35.87 5.08
C GLN A 38 38.87 34.94 5.81
N MET A 39 39.91 35.46 6.45
CA MET A 39 40.81 34.67 7.30
C MET A 39 40.09 34.11 8.53
N ALA A 40 39.23 34.88 9.18
CA ALA A 40 38.40 34.38 10.29
C ALA A 40 37.45 33.29 9.86
N LEU A 41 36.81 33.43 8.71
CA LEU A 41 35.91 32.41 8.13
C LEU A 41 36.66 31.13 7.72
N SER A 42 37.89 31.23 7.21
CA SER A 42 38.71 30.07 6.85
C SER A 42 39.25 29.27 8.04
N LEU A 43 39.25 29.86 9.23
CA LEU A 43 39.63 29.20 10.48
C LEU A 43 38.47 28.41 11.13
N ILE A 44 37.23 28.58 10.65
CA ILE A 44 36.11 27.82 11.15
C ILE A 44 36.26 26.39 10.62
N PRO A 45 36.37 25.38 11.51
CA PRO A 45 36.52 24.00 11.05
C PRO A 45 35.23 23.52 10.36
N VAL A 46 35.26 23.40 9.04
CA VAL A 46 34.16 22.93 8.19
C VAL A 46 33.83 21.45 8.45
N GLY A 47 34.62 20.76 9.26
CA GLY A 47 34.51 19.34 9.54
C GLY A 47 33.26 18.88 10.30
N ARG A 48 32.43 19.81 10.81
CA ARG A 48 31.20 19.48 11.50
C ARG A 48 29.92 19.58 10.65
N MET A 49 30.00 20.13 9.45
CA MET A 49 28.84 20.22 8.54
C MET A 49 28.72 19.05 7.57
N SER A 50 29.72 18.17 7.48
CA SER A 50 29.73 17.08 6.50
C SER A 50 28.75 15.95 6.85
N GLY A 51 28.30 15.83 8.10
CA GLY A 51 27.32 14.83 8.54
C GLY A 51 25.90 15.14 8.04
N CYS A 52 25.46 16.38 8.19
CA CYS A 52 24.09 16.76 7.78
C CYS A 52 23.86 16.71 6.26
N LEU A 53 24.88 17.08 5.46
CA LEU A 53 24.78 17.02 4.00
C LEU A 53 24.80 15.56 3.48
N ARG A 54 25.50 14.66 4.18
CA ARG A 54 25.55 13.24 3.83
C ARG A 54 24.23 12.52 4.09
N ASP A 55 23.56 12.83 5.20
CA ASP A 55 22.29 12.21 5.56
C ASP A 55 21.18 12.63 4.61
N GLY A 56 21.10 13.92 4.22
CA GLY A 56 20.14 14.41 3.24
C GLY A 56 20.35 13.79 1.86
N LEU A 57 21.59 13.74 1.39
CA LEU A 57 21.89 13.19 0.06
C LEU A 57 21.61 11.69 -0.04
N ASN A 58 21.95 10.93 0.98
CA ASN A 58 21.67 9.48 1.01
C ASN A 58 20.17 9.20 1.08
N LYS A 59 19.41 9.98 1.85
CA LYS A 59 17.96 9.85 1.93
C LYS A 59 17.29 10.12 0.57
N GLU A 60 17.72 11.17 -0.12
CA GLU A 60 17.17 11.54 -1.44
C GLU A 60 17.45 10.49 -2.52
N ILE A 61 18.61 9.83 -2.49
CA ILE A 61 18.97 8.80 -3.48
C ILE A 61 18.18 7.51 -3.26
N TRP A 62 17.88 7.14 -2.02
CA TRP A 62 17.25 5.87 -1.71
C TRP A 62 15.73 5.88 -1.83
N LEU A 63 15.09 7.01 -1.53
CA LEU A 63 13.64 7.17 -1.64
C LEU A 63 13.08 6.95 -3.05
N PRO A 64 13.70 7.46 -4.13
CA PRO A 64 13.23 7.21 -5.49
C PRO A 64 13.21 5.72 -5.85
N ASP A 65 14.25 4.97 -5.52
CA ASP A 65 14.33 3.53 -5.78
C ASP A 65 13.19 2.77 -5.10
N ILE A 66 12.87 3.13 -3.85
CA ILE A 66 11.79 2.51 -3.11
C ILE A 66 10.43 2.86 -3.72
N VAL A 67 10.21 4.11 -4.12
CA VAL A 67 8.95 4.56 -4.72
C VAL A 67 8.72 3.89 -6.07
N GLU A 68 9.72 3.84 -6.95
CA GLU A 68 9.60 3.20 -8.28
C GLU A 68 9.26 1.72 -8.16
N GLN A 69 9.86 1.03 -7.22
CA GLN A 69 9.65 -0.41 -7.05
C GLN A 69 8.41 -0.76 -6.22
N PHE A 70 7.85 0.18 -5.46
CA PHE A 70 6.74 -0.11 -4.53
C PHE A 70 5.41 -0.41 -5.23
N VAL A 71 5.23 -0.08 -6.50
CA VAL A 71 4.00 -0.35 -7.25
C VAL A 71 4.00 -1.80 -7.75
N PRO A 72 3.17 -2.68 -7.22
CA PRO A 72 3.07 -4.04 -7.72
C PRO A 72 2.35 -4.07 -9.06
N ASP A 73 3.00 -4.54 -10.12
CA ASP A 73 2.46 -4.56 -11.48
C ASP A 73 1.26 -5.51 -11.67
N THR A 74 1.05 -6.46 -10.78
CA THR A 74 0.05 -7.53 -10.92
C THR A 74 -0.83 -7.76 -9.69
N SER A 75 -0.82 -6.87 -8.70
CA SER A 75 -1.65 -7.03 -7.50
C SER A 75 -3.11 -6.62 -7.75
N PHE A 76 -4.06 -7.40 -7.25
CA PHE A 76 -5.48 -7.06 -7.22
C PHE A 76 -5.77 -5.68 -6.58
N VAL A 77 -4.83 -5.19 -5.76
CA VAL A 77 -4.91 -3.86 -5.14
C VAL A 77 -4.95 -2.75 -6.18
N ASN A 78 -4.32 -2.94 -7.34
CA ASN A 78 -4.30 -1.94 -8.41
C ASN A 78 -5.64 -1.83 -9.15
N GLU A 79 -6.51 -2.80 -9.02
CA GLU A 79 -7.84 -2.78 -9.62
C GLU A 79 -8.83 -1.86 -8.88
N ALA A 80 -8.56 -1.53 -7.62
CA ALA A 80 -9.40 -0.63 -6.85
C ALA A 80 -9.25 0.82 -7.31
N ARG A 81 -10.31 1.61 -7.10
CA ARG A 81 -10.29 3.04 -7.41
C ARG A 81 -9.19 3.74 -6.62
N ASP A 82 -8.39 4.54 -7.32
CA ASP A 82 -7.33 5.35 -6.73
C ASP A 82 -7.91 6.61 -6.09
N LEU A 83 -7.60 6.82 -4.82
CA LEU A 83 -8.05 7.96 -4.03
C LEU A 83 -6.87 8.80 -3.52
N ASP A 84 -5.65 8.59 -4.02
CA ASP A 84 -4.44 9.29 -3.56
C ASP A 84 -4.59 10.81 -3.68
N ALA A 85 -5.23 11.30 -4.74
CA ALA A 85 -5.48 12.72 -4.96
C ALA A 85 -6.41 13.39 -3.91
N TRP A 86 -7.15 12.62 -3.14
CA TRP A 86 -8.14 13.08 -2.15
C TRP A 86 -7.62 12.95 -0.73
N THR A 87 -6.35 12.60 -0.59
CA THR A 87 -5.66 12.49 0.70
C THR A 87 -4.97 13.80 1.04
N ASP A 88 -5.16 14.27 2.26
CA ASP A 88 -4.48 15.43 2.81
C ASP A 88 -4.04 15.15 4.26
N ASN A 89 -2.77 15.40 4.56
CA ASN A 89 -2.18 15.27 5.90
C ASN A 89 -2.48 13.92 6.61
N GLY A 90 -2.50 12.81 5.85
CA GLY A 90 -2.78 11.48 6.39
C GLY A 90 -4.26 11.19 6.65
N PHE A 91 -5.16 12.00 6.10
CA PHE A 91 -6.60 11.79 6.12
C PHE A 91 -7.15 11.71 4.72
N LEU A 92 -8.09 10.81 4.51
CA LEU A 92 -8.90 10.73 3.31
C LEU A 92 -10.21 11.47 3.57
N ASN A 93 -10.52 12.47 2.75
CA ASN A 93 -11.77 13.21 2.81
C ASN A 93 -12.69 12.74 1.69
N ILE A 94 -13.73 11.99 2.03
CA ILE A 94 -14.76 11.51 1.08
C ILE A 94 -16.10 12.11 1.48
N GLN A 95 -16.86 12.53 0.49
CA GLN A 95 -18.26 12.90 0.67
C GLN A 95 -19.14 11.71 0.25
N GLU A 96 -19.92 11.20 1.19
CA GLU A 96 -20.94 10.22 0.86
C GLU A 96 -22.14 10.96 0.24
N ALA A 97 -22.45 10.56 -1.00
CA ALA A 97 -23.58 11.15 -1.72
C ALA A 97 -24.89 10.72 -1.06
N GLY A 98 -25.72 11.69 -0.73
CA GLY A 98 -27.06 11.45 -0.22
C GLY A 98 -27.96 10.72 -1.24
N VAL A 99 -29.17 10.41 -0.83
CA VAL A 99 -30.14 9.69 -1.64
C VAL A 99 -30.50 10.48 -2.91
N ASN A 100 -30.52 9.81 -4.05
CA ASN A 100 -30.98 10.42 -5.28
C ASN A 100 -32.49 10.70 -5.22
N PRO A 101 -32.96 11.80 -5.85
CA PRO A 101 -34.38 12.10 -5.87
C PRO A 101 -35.17 11.04 -6.64
N ASP A 102 -36.38 10.74 -6.16
CA ASP A 102 -37.32 9.86 -6.83
C ASP A 102 -37.83 10.48 -8.13
N VAL A 103 -38.03 9.62 -9.14
CA VAL A 103 -38.57 10.04 -10.43
C VAL A 103 -40.07 9.77 -10.46
N ILE A 104 -40.85 10.84 -10.61
CA ILE A 104 -42.29 10.76 -10.78
C ILE A 104 -42.62 10.70 -12.27
N VAL A 105 -43.25 9.63 -12.71
CA VAL A 105 -43.68 9.45 -14.10
C VAL A 105 -45.10 9.97 -14.26
N ASN A 106 -45.35 10.78 -15.29
CA ASN A 106 -46.66 11.39 -15.60
C ASN A 106 -47.28 12.17 -14.42
N ASN A 107 -46.49 13.08 -13.84
CA ASN A 107 -46.97 13.88 -12.71
C ASN A 107 -48.11 14.83 -13.10
N GLU A 108 -49.23 14.70 -12.43
CA GLU A 108 -50.42 15.58 -12.58
C GLU A 108 -50.57 16.56 -11.40
N VAL A 109 -49.73 16.42 -10.36
CA VAL A 109 -49.84 17.21 -9.12
C VAL A 109 -48.70 18.27 -9.01
N TRP A 110 -49.09 19.52 -8.84
CA TRP A 110 -48.19 20.64 -8.67
C TRP A 110 -48.49 21.39 -7.37
N PRO A 111 -47.45 21.86 -6.61
CA PRO A 111 -46.02 21.83 -6.88
C PRO A 111 -45.43 20.44 -6.62
N ILE A 112 -44.39 20.07 -7.41
CA ILE A 112 -43.62 18.86 -7.20
C ILE A 112 -42.90 18.94 -5.84
N PRO A 113 -42.92 17.87 -5.01
CA PRO A 113 -42.23 17.88 -3.72
C PRO A 113 -40.72 18.12 -3.90
N ILE A 114 -40.17 18.99 -3.06
CA ILE A 114 -38.74 19.32 -3.05
C ILE A 114 -38.04 18.35 -2.11
N MET A 115 -37.15 17.54 -2.63
CA MET A 115 -36.24 16.73 -1.83
C MET A 115 -34.92 17.46 -1.62
N ARG A 116 -34.47 17.56 -0.39
CA ARG A 116 -33.16 18.10 -0.07
C ARG A 116 -32.16 16.95 0.05
N ARG A 117 -31.14 16.95 -0.82
CA ARG A 117 -30.05 16.01 -0.72
C ARG A 117 -29.08 16.50 0.36
N GLU A 118 -28.75 15.63 1.31
CA GLU A 118 -27.77 15.88 2.34
C GLU A 118 -26.56 14.97 2.08
N ASP A 119 -25.43 15.56 1.72
CA ASP A 119 -24.17 14.86 1.54
C ASP A 119 -23.40 14.89 2.88
N VAL A 120 -22.94 13.73 3.33
CA VAL A 120 -22.23 13.62 4.61
C VAL A 120 -20.72 13.55 4.36
N PRO A 121 -19.92 14.51 4.87
CA PRO A 121 -18.48 14.43 4.74
C PRO A 121 -17.93 13.40 5.73
N HIS A 122 -17.17 12.43 5.24
CA HIS A 122 -16.41 11.48 6.04
C HIS A 122 -14.92 11.81 5.97
N ARG A 123 -14.30 11.97 7.13
CA ARG A 123 -12.86 12.11 7.29
C ARG A 123 -12.31 10.86 7.91
N ILE A 124 -11.52 10.08 7.15
CA ILE A 124 -11.01 8.79 7.56
C ILE A 124 -9.49 8.88 7.70
N GLU A 125 -8.98 8.50 8.87
CA GLU A 125 -7.54 8.48 9.13
C GLU A 125 -6.88 7.30 8.41
N MET A 126 -5.75 7.58 7.74
CA MET A 126 -4.94 6.56 7.10
C MET A 126 -4.14 5.78 8.14
N LYS A 127 -4.10 4.46 8.00
CA LYS A 127 -3.30 3.61 8.87
C LYS A 127 -1.82 3.75 8.55
N ARG A 128 -1.01 3.83 9.60
CA ARG A 128 0.44 3.83 9.51
C ARG A 128 0.98 2.41 9.55
N PHE A 129 1.89 2.11 8.65
CA PHE A 129 2.62 0.86 8.57
C PHE A 129 4.09 1.15 8.80
N ASP A 130 4.64 0.65 9.89
CA ASP A 130 6.05 0.77 10.24
C ASP A 130 6.71 -0.60 10.08
N THR A 131 7.87 -0.65 9.45
CA THR A 131 8.68 -1.87 9.44
C THR A 131 9.55 -1.93 10.69
N VAL A 132 9.85 -3.13 11.15
CA VAL A 132 10.89 -3.32 12.17
C VAL A 132 12.22 -2.89 11.58
N ASN A 133 13.00 -2.13 12.34
CA ASN A 133 14.31 -1.66 11.90
C ASN A 133 15.26 -2.84 11.63
N THR A 134 15.99 -2.78 10.53
CA THR A 134 17.05 -3.73 10.19
C THR A 134 18.40 -3.08 10.28
N VAL A 135 19.38 -3.84 10.75
CA VAL A 135 20.76 -3.41 10.87
C VAL A 135 21.56 -4.01 9.71
N HIS A 136 22.27 -3.15 8.99
CA HIS A 136 23.26 -3.53 8.00
C HIS A 136 24.66 -3.32 8.59
N VAL A 137 25.32 -4.41 8.98
CA VAL A 137 26.61 -4.37 9.65
C VAL A 137 27.72 -4.14 8.62
N ASN A 138 28.46 -3.03 8.78
CA ASN A 138 29.54 -2.63 7.87
C ASN A 138 30.89 -3.36 8.13
N ALA A 139 30.88 -4.41 8.93
CA ALA A 139 32.11 -4.98 9.48
C ALA A 139 33.11 -5.58 8.47
N ILE A 140 32.67 -5.91 7.26
CA ILE A 140 33.51 -6.47 6.21
C ILE A 140 32.95 -6.07 4.85
N GLU A 141 33.73 -5.27 4.08
CA GLU A 141 33.60 -5.05 2.63
C GLU A 141 32.68 -3.96 2.11
N ILE A 142 33.32 -2.91 1.62
CA ILE A 142 32.74 -1.73 0.95
C ILE A 142 32.11 -2.10 -0.42
N GLU A 143 32.52 -3.19 -1.06
CA GLU A 143 32.06 -3.59 -2.40
C GLU A 143 30.78 -4.44 -2.39
N GLU A 144 30.55 -5.26 -1.38
CA GLU A 144 29.28 -6.01 -1.21
C GLU A 144 28.12 -5.15 -0.66
N SER A 145 28.38 -3.94 -0.23
CA SER A 145 27.42 -3.11 0.51
C SER A 145 26.22 -2.69 -0.33
N SER A 146 26.38 -2.49 -1.64
CA SER A 146 25.28 -2.03 -2.50
C SER A 146 24.24 -3.12 -2.75
N ALA A 147 24.67 -4.34 -3.05
CA ALA A 147 23.74 -5.47 -3.31
C ALA A 147 23.00 -5.90 -2.03
N LYS A 148 23.69 -5.93 -0.89
CA LYS A 148 23.08 -6.25 0.41
C LYS A 148 22.07 -5.16 0.84
N ARG A 149 22.41 -3.89 0.62
CA ARG A 149 21.52 -2.76 0.90
C ARG A 149 20.26 -2.80 0.06
N GLN A 150 20.38 -3.07 -1.23
CA GLN A 150 19.24 -3.23 -2.13
C GLN A 150 18.34 -4.40 -1.70
N SER A 151 18.92 -5.53 -1.30
CA SER A 151 18.17 -6.68 -0.79
C SER A 151 17.37 -6.35 0.48
N VAL A 152 17.94 -5.56 1.41
CA VAL A 152 17.23 -5.09 2.61
C VAL A 152 16.06 -4.19 2.24
N ILE A 153 16.27 -3.24 1.34
CA ILE A 153 15.22 -2.34 0.84
C ILE A 153 14.10 -3.14 0.18
N GLU A 154 14.42 -4.12 -0.66
CA GLU A 154 13.44 -5.00 -1.30
C GLU A 154 12.68 -5.86 -0.29
N GLY A 155 13.34 -6.31 0.77
CA GLY A 155 12.70 -7.04 1.87
C GLY A 155 11.66 -6.21 2.61
N HIS A 156 11.99 -4.99 2.97
CA HIS A 156 11.04 -4.05 3.59
C HIS A 156 9.87 -3.73 2.67
N LYS A 157 10.14 -3.50 1.38
CA LYS A 157 9.13 -3.27 0.35
C LYS A 157 8.13 -4.42 0.28
N LYS A 158 8.62 -5.66 0.14
CA LYS A 158 7.77 -6.86 0.06
C LYS A 158 6.89 -7.02 1.31
N SER A 159 7.46 -6.78 2.49
CA SER A 159 6.72 -6.87 3.75
C SER A 159 5.60 -5.81 3.85
N LEU A 160 5.89 -4.57 3.46
CA LEU A 160 4.88 -3.50 3.43
C LEU A 160 3.76 -3.79 2.42
N GLN A 161 4.14 -4.22 1.21
CA GLN A 161 3.17 -4.59 0.16
C GLN A 161 2.26 -5.73 0.60
N GLU A 162 2.83 -6.77 1.19
CA GLU A 162 2.07 -7.93 1.66
C GLU A 162 1.08 -7.53 2.76
N LYS A 163 1.53 -6.78 3.76
CA LYS A 163 0.66 -6.35 4.86
C LYS A 163 -0.46 -5.43 4.38
N TYR A 164 -0.15 -4.51 3.47
CA TYR A 164 -1.14 -3.63 2.85
C TYR A 164 -2.17 -4.42 2.02
N ALA A 165 -1.71 -5.35 1.18
CA ALA A 165 -2.60 -6.19 0.36
C ALA A 165 -3.50 -7.09 1.22
N ARG A 166 -2.99 -7.66 2.31
CA ARG A 166 -3.79 -8.43 3.28
C ARG A 166 -4.87 -7.55 3.93
N MET A 167 -4.53 -6.33 4.31
CA MET A 167 -5.49 -5.37 4.85
C MET A 167 -6.54 -4.97 3.80
N ALA A 168 -6.13 -4.76 2.56
CA ALA A 168 -7.03 -4.44 1.46
C ALA A 168 -8.03 -5.58 1.20
N GLY A 169 -7.55 -6.82 1.04
CA GLY A 169 -8.40 -8.00 0.87
C GLY A 169 -9.37 -8.21 2.04
N TYR A 170 -8.93 -7.90 3.26
CA TYR A 170 -9.80 -7.91 4.43
C TYR A 170 -10.88 -6.83 4.36
N ASN A 171 -10.51 -5.58 4.14
CA ASN A 171 -11.45 -4.45 4.19
C ASN A 171 -12.45 -4.46 3.03
N TRP A 172 -12.07 -4.96 1.86
CA TRP A 172 -12.93 -5.05 0.66
C TRP A 172 -13.85 -6.27 0.66
N SER A 173 -13.92 -6.98 1.75
CA SER A 173 -14.81 -8.13 1.91
C SER A 173 -16.01 -7.78 2.79
N PRO A 174 -17.17 -8.43 2.58
CA PRO A 174 -18.38 -8.21 3.38
C PRO A 174 -18.17 -8.56 4.85
N THR A 175 -18.77 -7.81 5.75
CA THR A 175 -18.73 -8.09 7.19
C THR A 175 -19.67 -9.21 7.58
N GLU A 176 -20.85 -9.21 6.97
CA GLU A 176 -21.91 -10.20 7.20
C GLU A 176 -22.76 -10.36 5.94
N ASN A 177 -23.63 -11.37 5.96
CA ASN A 177 -24.55 -11.64 4.84
C ASN A 177 -25.72 -10.67 4.88
N THR A 178 -25.87 -9.87 3.82
CA THR A 178 -27.01 -8.98 3.59
C THR A 178 -27.45 -9.07 2.13
N ASP A 179 -28.60 -8.50 1.79
CA ASP A 179 -29.10 -8.48 0.40
C ASP A 179 -28.15 -7.74 -0.55
N THR A 180 -27.37 -6.78 -0.03
CA THR A 180 -26.41 -5.99 -0.81
C THR A 180 -24.95 -6.47 -0.71
N THR A 181 -24.68 -7.38 0.23
CA THR A 181 -23.37 -8.00 0.47
C THR A 181 -23.51 -9.50 0.71
N PRO A 182 -23.81 -10.30 -0.33
CA PRO A 182 -24.09 -11.72 -0.18
C PRO A 182 -22.88 -12.53 0.30
N VAL A 183 -23.09 -13.40 1.28
CA VAL A 183 -22.12 -14.39 1.75
C VAL A 183 -22.70 -15.79 1.56
N ILE A 184 -22.23 -16.50 0.54
CA ILE A 184 -22.64 -17.85 0.23
C ILE A 184 -21.86 -18.82 1.11
N THR A 185 -22.58 -19.63 1.89
CA THR A 185 -21.96 -20.58 2.81
C THR A 185 -22.07 -22.00 2.28
N VAL A 186 -20.93 -22.64 2.02
CA VAL A 186 -20.83 -24.05 1.68
C VAL A 186 -20.58 -24.84 2.96
N GLY A 187 -21.61 -25.52 3.43
CA GLY A 187 -21.59 -26.31 4.68
C GLY A 187 -22.03 -27.74 4.53
N SER A 188 -22.21 -28.24 3.29
CA SER A 188 -22.59 -29.59 2.96
C SER A 188 -22.04 -29.99 1.59
N GLY A 189 -22.05 -31.26 1.29
CA GLY A 189 -21.55 -31.82 0.03
C GLY A 189 -20.26 -32.58 0.18
N ASN A 190 -19.49 -32.66 -0.89
CA ASN A 190 -18.23 -33.38 -0.90
C ASN A 190 -17.13 -32.59 -0.15
N LYS A 191 -16.26 -33.32 0.53
CA LYS A 191 -15.03 -32.70 1.10
C LYS A 191 -14.07 -32.34 -0.01
N SER A 192 -13.32 -31.27 0.21
CA SER A 192 -12.22 -30.89 -0.67
C SER A 192 -11.24 -32.06 -0.80
N ALA A 193 -11.03 -32.50 -2.00
CA ALA A 193 -10.16 -33.64 -2.27
C ALA A 193 -8.66 -33.31 -2.12
N ILE A 194 -8.32 -32.04 -1.93
CA ILE A 194 -6.94 -31.57 -1.72
C ILE A 194 -6.72 -31.28 -0.25
N ASN A 195 -7.72 -30.69 0.40
CA ASN A 195 -7.71 -30.41 1.82
C ASN A 195 -8.97 -31.03 2.47
N ASN A 196 -8.86 -32.26 2.91
CA ASN A 196 -9.96 -33.03 3.49
C ASN A 196 -10.62 -32.41 4.74
N THR A 197 -10.18 -31.21 5.10
CA THR A 197 -10.64 -30.47 6.29
C THR A 197 -11.85 -29.57 6.00
N TYR A 198 -12.05 -29.13 4.76
CA TYR A 198 -13.12 -28.22 4.35
C TYR A 198 -14.02 -28.85 3.30
N TYR A 199 -15.24 -28.33 3.18
CA TYR A 199 -16.11 -28.69 2.06
C TYR A 199 -15.57 -28.15 0.75
N SER A 200 -15.80 -28.85 -0.35
CA SER A 200 -15.33 -28.46 -1.69
C SER A 200 -16.19 -27.35 -2.26
N MET A 201 -15.55 -26.34 -2.83
CA MET A 201 -16.21 -25.33 -3.66
C MET A 201 -16.51 -25.90 -5.04
N THR A 202 -17.67 -25.55 -5.61
CA THR A 202 -18.09 -25.97 -6.95
C THR A 202 -18.41 -24.77 -7.85
N TYR A 203 -18.54 -25.02 -9.16
CA TYR A 203 -18.96 -23.98 -10.11
C TYR A 203 -20.36 -23.45 -9.85
N ASP A 204 -21.24 -24.23 -9.21
CA ASP A 204 -22.61 -23.82 -8.86
C ASP A 204 -22.62 -22.64 -7.90
N GLN A 205 -21.69 -22.60 -6.92
CA GLN A 205 -21.58 -21.46 -6.02
C GLN A 205 -21.07 -20.21 -6.74
N LEU A 206 -20.18 -20.36 -7.73
CA LEU A 206 -19.75 -19.22 -8.55
C LEU A 206 -20.89 -18.69 -9.42
N LEU A 207 -21.68 -19.57 -10.02
CA LEU A 207 -22.86 -19.19 -10.78
C LEU A 207 -23.91 -18.52 -9.90
N GLN A 208 -24.11 -19.02 -8.68
CA GLN A 208 -24.97 -18.38 -7.69
C GLN A 208 -24.47 -16.98 -7.33
N LEU A 209 -23.16 -16.81 -7.13
CA LEU A 209 -22.55 -15.51 -6.84
C LEU A 209 -22.74 -14.51 -7.99
N GLU A 210 -22.55 -14.96 -9.23
CA GLU A 210 -22.79 -14.15 -10.41
C GLU A 210 -24.27 -13.74 -10.53
N THR A 211 -25.16 -14.67 -10.28
CA THR A 211 -26.61 -14.39 -10.29
C THR A 211 -26.98 -13.34 -9.26
N MET A 212 -26.44 -13.44 -8.04
CA MET A 212 -26.64 -12.42 -7.00
C MET A 212 -26.06 -11.06 -7.40
N ALA A 213 -24.88 -11.03 -8.03
CA ALA A 213 -24.29 -9.80 -8.56
C ALA A 213 -25.17 -9.17 -9.64
N ASN A 214 -25.77 -9.97 -10.52
CA ASN A 214 -26.70 -9.49 -11.53
C ASN A 214 -28.02 -8.98 -10.93
N MET A 215 -28.54 -9.64 -9.89
CA MET A 215 -29.74 -9.17 -9.17
C MET A 215 -29.52 -7.83 -8.43
N MET A 216 -28.29 -7.49 -8.12
CA MET A 216 -27.93 -6.18 -7.56
C MET A 216 -27.70 -5.11 -8.65
N ASP A 217 -28.00 -5.37 -9.91
CA ASP A 217 -27.74 -4.50 -11.05
C ASP A 217 -26.26 -4.03 -11.15
N MET A 218 -25.34 -4.91 -10.73
CA MET A 218 -23.91 -4.61 -10.78
C MET A 218 -23.41 -4.68 -12.23
N PRO A 219 -22.68 -3.66 -12.73
CA PRO A 219 -22.07 -3.72 -14.05
C PRO A 219 -21.19 -4.97 -14.22
N THR A 220 -21.18 -5.57 -15.41
CA THR A 220 -20.38 -6.77 -15.69
C THR A 220 -18.88 -6.50 -15.78
N GLU A 221 -18.51 -5.29 -16.20
CA GLU A 221 -17.11 -4.86 -16.23
C GLU A 221 -16.67 -4.30 -14.88
N GLY A 222 -15.47 -4.69 -14.43
CA GLY A 222 -14.93 -4.25 -13.15
C GLY A 222 -15.27 -5.14 -11.96
N ARG A 223 -15.89 -6.32 -12.20
CA ARG A 223 -16.05 -7.35 -11.17
C ARG A 223 -14.77 -8.11 -10.95
N ILE A 224 -14.28 -8.14 -9.72
CA ILE A 224 -12.99 -8.75 -9.35
C ILE A 224 -13.26 -9.83 -8.31
N LEU A 225 -12.71 -11.02 -8.54
CA LEU A 225 -12.81 -12.16 -7.64
C LEU A 225 -11.42 -12.52 -7.10
N LEU A 226 -11.28 -12.45 -5.78
CA LEU A 226 -10.13 -13.00 -5.07
C LEU A 226 -10.41 -14.45 -4.73
N LEU A 227 -9.86 -15.34 -5.52
CA LEU A 227 -10.06 -16.78 -5.37
C LEU A 227 -9.01 -17.38 -4.46
N HIS A 228 -9.43 -18.03 -3.37
CA HIS A 228 -8.52 -18.72 -2.48
C HIS A 228 -7.86 -19.92 -3.20
N PRO A 229 -6.56 -20.20 -3.00
CA PRO A 229 -5.84 -21.27 -3.71
C PRO A 229 -6.49 -22.67 -3.57
N TRP A 230 -7.08 -22.99 -2.42
CA TRP A 230 -7.80 -24.24 -2.23
C TRP A 230 -9.09 -24.32 -3.04
N HIS A 231 -9.85 -23.24 -3.11
CA HIS A 231 -11.04 -23.17 -3.95
C HIS A 231 -10.69 -23.30 -5.45
N ALA A 232 -9.59 -22.65 -5.87
CA ALA A 232 -9.08 -22.79 -7.24
C ALA A 232 -8.71 -24.24 -7.57
N ALA A 233 -8.11 -24.93 -6.61
CA ALA A 233 -7.71 -26.33 -6.77
C ALA A 233 -8.93 -27.29 -6.80
N ASP A 234 -9.97 -27.00 -6.01
CA ASP A 234 -11.23 -27.77 -6.04
C ASP A 234 -11.94 -27.62 -7.38
N LEU A 235 -12.06 -26.40 -7.91
CA LEU A 235 -12.64 -26.13 -9.23
C LEU A 235 -11.86 -26.82 -10.34
N ARG A 236 -10.52 -26.76 -10.30
CA ARG A 236 -9.66 -27.44 -11.26
C ARG A 236 -9.81 -28.95 -11.24
N LYS A 237 -10.09 -29.53 -10.06
CA LYS A 237 -10.30 -30.97 -9.93
C LYS A 237 -11.70 -31.38 -10.36
N GLN A 238 -12.70 -30.53 -10.21
CA GLN A 238 -14.06 -30.80 -10.62
C GLN A 238 -14.18 -30.93 -12.14
N ASP A 239 -13.63 -29.96 -12.89
CA ASP A 239 -13.58 -29.98 -14.36
C ASP A 239 -12.37 -29.22 -14.87
N LEU A 240 -11.40 -29.97 -15.41
CA LEU A 240 -10.14 -29.40 -15.90
C LEU A 240 -10.32 -28.61 -17.20
N GLU A 241 -11.22 -29.04 -18.07
CA GLU A 241 -11.43 -28.41 -19.37
C GLU A 241 -12.15 -27.05 -19.20
N MET A 242 -13.16 -27.03 -18.37
CA MET A 242 -13.87 -25.80 -18.00
C MET A 242 -12.93 -24.82 -17.27
N TYR A 243 -12.10 -25.31 -16.34
CA TYR A 243 -11.13 -24.48 -15.67
C TYR A 243 -10.12 -23.86 -16.63
N LYS A 244 -9.58 -24.62 -17.59
CA LYS A 244 -8.65 -24.11 -18.60
C LYS A 244 -9.30 -23.08 -19.51
N ALA A 245 -10.55 -23.29 -19.93
CA ALA A 245 -11.27 -22.36 -20.77
C ALA A 245 -11.40 -20.99 -20.10
N PHE A 246 -11.78 -20.97 -18.83
CA PHE A 246 -11.88 -19.72 -18.06
C PHE A 246 -10.51 -19.08 -17.79
N PHE A 247 -9.48 -19.88 -17.53
CA PHE A 247 -8.17 -19.36 -17.16
C PHE A 247 -7.43 -18.73 -18.33
N ASN A 248 -7.69 -19.15 -19.56
CA ASN A 248 -7.07 -18.56 -20.76
C ASN A 248 -7.50 -17.10 -20.96
N ASP A 249 -8.71 -16.73 -20.56
CA ASP A 249 -9.20 -15.36 -20.66
C ASP A 249 -8.94 -14.53 -19.40
N GLY A 250 -8.37 -15.14 -18.34
CA GLY A 250 -8.17 -14.47 -17.03
C GLY A 250 -9.48 -14.09 -16.34
N ARG A 251 -10.60 -14.60 -16.87
CA ARG A 251 -11.95 -14.34 -16.35
C ARG A 251 -12.69 -15.66 -16.13
N MET A 252 -13.50 -15.71 -15.10
CA MET A 252 -14.41 -16.81 -14.85
C MET A 252 -15.81 -16.22 -14.71
N PHE A 253 -16.70 -16.61 -15.63
CA PHE A 253 -17.98 -15.92 -15.81
C PHE A 253 -17.75 -14.41 -16.07
N SER A 254 -18.38 -13.54 -15.32
CA SER A 254 -18.17 -12.07 -15.42
C SER A 254 -17.03 -11.54 -14.56
N PHE A 255 -16.35 -12.39 -13.75
CA PHE A 255 -15.33 -11.95 -12.80
C PHE A 255 -13.92 -12.04 -13.37
N LYS A 256 -13.11 -10.99 -13.19
CA LYS A 256 -11.66 -11.06 -13.32
C LYS A 256 -11.06 -11.72 -12.09
N ILE A 257 -10.23 -12.75 -12.28
CA ILE A 257 -9.77 -13.61 -11.20
C ILE A 257 -8.36 -13.24 -10.76
N TYR A 258 -8.17 -13.20 -9.46
CA TYR A 258 -6.87 -13.18 -8.80
C TYR A 258 -6.79 -14.33 -7.80
N ILE A 259 -5.83 -15.24 -7.98
CA ILE A 259 -5.61 -16.33 -7.02
C ILE A 259 -4.70 -15.84 -5.92
N THR A 260 -5.25 -15.72 -4.71
CA THR A 260 -4.51 -15.20 -3.55
C THR A 260 -4.99 -15.82 -2.25
N ALA A 261 -4.07 -16.04 -1.32
CA ALA A 261 -4.38 -16.43 0.05
C ALA A 261 -4.67 -15.23 0.98
N MET A 262 -4.69 -13.99 0.43
CA MET A 262 -4.91 -12.77 1.19
C MET A 262 -6.40 -12.46 1.42
N THR A 263 -7.24 -13.48 1.42
CA THR A 263 -8.67 -13.39 1.70
C THR A 263 -8.93 -13.52 3.21
N PRO A 264 -9.97 -12.84 3.74
CA PRO A 264 -10.31 -12.92 5.16
C PRO A 264 -10.88 -14.28 5.55
N ARG A 265 -10.81 -14.59 6.83
CA ARG A 265 -11.51 -15.74 7.42
C ARG A 265 -12.90 -15.33 7.87
N TYR A 266 -13.82 -16.26 7.79
CA TYR A 266 -15.20 -16.10 8.29
C TYR A 266 -15.50 -17.15 9.35
N ASN A 267 -16.40 -16.81 10.26
CA ASN A 267 -16.93 -17.79 11.18
C ASN A 267 -17.95 -18.68 10.42
N GLY A 268 -17.64 -19.96 10.32
CA GLY A 268 -18.50 -20.92 9.60
C GLY A 268 -19.89 -21.10 10.20
N THR A 269 -20.12 -20.72 11.46
CA THR A 269 -21.41 -20.88 12.12
C THR A 269 -22.38 -19.75 11.80
N ASN A 270 -21.92 -18.49 11.88
CA ASN A 270 -22.76 -17.31 11.71
C ASN A 270 -22.53 -16.55 10.40
N GLY A 271 -21.53 -16.94 9.59
CA GLY A 271 -21.20 -16.28 8.33
C GLY A 271 -20.59 -14.88 8.48
N LYS A 272 -20.22 -14.46 9.69
CA LYS A 272 -19.59 -13.15 9.93
C LYS A 272 -18.09 -13.20 9.71
N ARG A 273 -17.53 -12.12 9.20
CA ARG A 273 -16.08 -11.96 9.03
C ARG A 273 -15.38 -11.95 10.38
N VAL A 274 -14.32 -12.74 10.52
CA VAL A 274 -13.48 -12.79 11.72
C VAL A 274 -12.62 -11.52 11.75
N ALA A 275 -12.33 -10.99 12.94
CA ALA A 275 -11.50 -9.79 13.09
C ALA A 275 -10.10 -9.98 12.47
N TYR A 276 -9.54 -8.88 11.98
CA TYR A 276 -8.20 -8.89 11.36
C TYR A 276 -7.15 -9.37 12.38
N ASP A 277 -6.24 -10.23 11.93
CA ASP A 277 -5.18 -10.85 12.77
C ASP A 277 -5.67 -11.63 14.01
N ALA A 278 -6.97 -11.97 14.09
CA ALA A 278 -7.46 -12.82 15.17
C ALA A 278 -6.85 -14.23 15.12
N PRO A 279 -6.67 -14.92 16.27
CA PRO A 279 -6.19 -16.29 16.28
C PRO A 279 -7.12 -17.23 15.52
N VAL A 280 -6.56 -18.31 14.96
CA VAL A 280 -7.34 -19.31 14.20
C VAL A 280 -8.19 -20.14 15.15
N ASN A 281 -9.50 -20.18 14.90
CA ASN A 281 -10.45 -20.99 15.66
C ASN A 281 -10.88 -22.24 14.87
N SER A 282 -11.40 -23.22 15.60
CA SER A 282 -11.92 -24.46 14.97
C SER A 282 -13.10 -24.23 14.05
N THR A 283 -13.87 -23.15 14.27
CA THR A 283 -15.05 -22.77 13.49
C THR A 283 -14.73 -21.90 12.28
N ASP A 284 -13.45 -21.52 12.09
CA ASP A 284 -13.07 -20.64 10.99
C ASP A 284 -13.22 -21.33 9.64
N ALA A 285 -13.89 -20.63 8.73
CA ALA A 285 -14.07 -20.99 7.33
C ALA A 285 -13.10 -20.21 6.46
N ILE A 286 -12.65 -20.83 5.38
CA ILE A 286 -11.89 -20.14 4.32
C ILE A 286 -12.85 -19.44 3.38
N SER A 287 -12.41 -18.37 2.74
CA SER A 287 -13.24 -17.59 1.84
C SER A 287 -12.58 -17.26 0.53
N SER A 288 -13.39 -17.11 -0.50
CA SER A 288 -13.10 -16.34 -1.71
C SER A 288 -14.03 -15.14 -1.73
N THR A 289 -13.49 -13.96 -2.00
CA THR A 289 -14.25 -12.71 -1.92
C THR A 289 -14.28 -12.01 -3.27
N PHE A 290 -15.39 -11.36 -3.58
CA PHE A 290 -15.47 -10.51 -4.76
C PHE A 290 -15.81 -9.06 -4.38
N TYR A 291 -15.40 -8.16 -5.21
CA TYR A 291 -15.74 -6.75 -5.11
C TYR A 291 -15.85 -6.10 -6.49
N PHE A 292 -16.56 -5.00 -6.53
CA PHE A 292 -16.63 -4.16 -7.72
C PHE A 292 -15.56 -3.07 -7.63
N ARG A 293 -14.85 -2.81 -8.74
CA ARG A 293 -13.74 -1.84 -8.81
C ARG A 293 -14.08 -0.50 -8.19
N ASP A 294 -15.21 0.08 -8.57
CA ASP A 294 -15.58 1.44 -8.16
C ASP A 294 -16.26 1.48 -6.78
N ALA A 295 -16.62 0.32 -6.22
CA ALA A 295 -17.17 0.20 -4.87
C ALA A 295 -16.10 0.21 -3.79
N VAL A 296 -14.84 0.02 -4.16
CA VAL A 296 -13.71 -0.01 -3.24
C VAL A 296 -12.65 1.02 -3.62
N GLY A 297 -11.99 1.56 -2.63
CA GLY A 297 -10.93 2.55 -2.82
C GLY A 297 -9.64 2.15 -2.14
N ARG A 298 -8.56 2.57 -2.75
CA ARG A 298 -7.22 2.53 -2.18
C ARG A 298 -6.65 3.93 -2.09
N ALA A 299 -5.95 4.20 -1.01
CA ALA A 299 -5.15 5.41 -0.86
C ALA A 299 -3.82 5.05 -0.23
N LYS A 300 -2.76 5.70 -0.69
CA LYS A 300 -1.44 5.64 -0.09
C LYS A 300 -0.89 7.06 -0.04
N SER A 301 -0.29 7.40 1.06
CA SER A 301 0.30 8.72 1.27
C SER A 301 1.54 8.56 2.14
N ASP A 302 2.43 9.52 2.04
CA ASP A 302 3.63 9.63 2.85
C ASP A 302 4.43 8.33 2.97
N PHE A 303 5.47 8.25 2.20
CA PHE A 303 6.46 7.18 2.30
C PHE A 303 7.76 7.79 2.85
N ASP A 304 8.15 7.34 4.03
CA ASP A 304 9.35 7.80 4.71
C ASP A 304 10.35 6.68 4.97
N MET A 305 11.62 7.00 4.78
CA MET A 305 12.73 6.15 5.16
C MET A 305 13.47 6.78 6.33
N TYR A 306 13.70 6.01 7.38
CA TYR A 306 14.49 6.40 8.54
C TYR A 306 15.82 5.69 8.47
N VAL A 307 16.91 6.46 8.48
CA VAL A 307 18.27 5.93 8.39
C VAL A 307 19.11 6.50 9.52
N ARG A 308 19.82 5.64 10.23
CA ARG A 308 20.87 6.01 11.15
C ARG A 308 22.16 5.34 10.68
N LEU A 309 23.07 6.17 10.13
CA LEU A 309 24.32 5.70 9.57
C LEU A 309 25.38 5.52 10.66
N GLN A 310 26.20 4.47 10.51
CA GLN A 310 27.35 4.18 11.37
C GLN A 310 26.99 4.19 12.86
N ASP A 311 25.90 3.52 13.21
CA ASP A 311 25.46 3.41 14.59
C ASP A 311 26.53 2.69 15.43
N PRO A 312 27.06 3.32 16.48
CA PRO A 312 28.10 2.72 17.30
C PRO A 312 27.61 1.54 18.14
N GLU A 313 26.31 1.47 18.46
CA GLU A 313 25.68 0.39 19.21
C GLU A 313 25.61 -0.89 18.38
N TYR A 314 25.18 -0.75 17.13
CA TYR A 314 24.99 -1.90 16.22
C TYR A 314 26.15 -2.12 15.24
N ARG A 315 27.14 -1.22 15.24
CA ARG A 315 28.31 -1.29 14.34
C ARG A 315 27.92 -1.35 12.85
N GLY A 316 26.86 -0.63 12.47
CA GLY A 316 26.33 -0.65 11.11
C GLY A 316 25.29 0.43 10.86
N ASP A 317 24.67 0.38 9.69
CA ASP A 317 23.60 1.27 9.31
C ASP A 317 22.24 0.66 9.73
N VAL A 318 21.41 1.44 10.41
CA VAL A 318 20.07 1.05 10.83
C VAL A 318 19.04 1.65 9.89
N LEU A 319 18.19 0.83 9.30
CA LEU A 319 17.18 1.21 8.32
C LEU A 319 15.79 0.87 8.83
N GLY A 320 14.86 1.80 8.71
CA GLY A 320 13.44 1.60 8.98
C GLY A 320 12.60 2.33 7.94
N PHE A 321 11.42 1.80 7.65
CA PHE A 321 10.51 2.36 6.67
C PHE A 321 9.12 2.52 7.25
N ASN A 322 8.45 3.58 6.82
CA ASN A 322 7.09 3.90 7.17
C ASN A 322 6.30 4.24 5.91
N MET A 323 5.06 3.83 5.86
CA MET A 323 4.10 4.32 4.87
C MET A 323 2.73 4.50 5.52
N ARG A 324 1.94 5.41 4.99
CA ARG A 324 0.52 5.50 5.31
C ARG A 324 -0.29 4.93 4.17
N GLY A 325 -1.28 4.13 4.50
CA GLY A 325 -2.15 3.51 3.52
C GLY A 325 -3.55 3.29 4.07
N LEU A 326 -4.51 3.32 3.17
CA LEU A 326 -5.90 3.06 3.46
C LEU A 326 -6.50 2.23 2.32
N ALA A 327 -7.22 1.20 2.67
CA ALA A 327 -8.06 0.43 1.77
C ALA A 327 -9.43 0.30 2.43
N LEU A 328 -10.47 0.77 1.76
CA LEU A 328 -11.82 0.80 2.32
C LEU A 328 -12.88 0.55 1.24
N PRO A 329 -14.04 0.01 1.59
CA PRO A 329 -15.20 0.07 0.73
C PRO A 329 -15.73 1.52 0.71
N ILE A 330 -15.93 2.07 -0.50
CA ILE A 330 -16.52 3.41 -0.69
C ILE A 330 -18.04 3.32 -0.50
N THR A 331 -18.62 2.21 -0.96
CA THR A 331 -20.04 1.93 -0.81
C THR A 331 -20.20 0.65 0.00
N GLY A 332 -21.22 0.59 0.86
CA GLY A 332 -21.58 -0.63 1.59
C GLY A 332 -22.28 -1.70 0.71
N LYS A 333 -22.10 -1.66 -0.62
CA LYS A 333 -22.75 -2.53 -1.60
C LYS A 333 -21.70 -3.11 -2.55
N TYR A 334 -22.10 -4.10 -3.32
CA TYR A 334 -21.29 -4.71 -4.39
C TYR A 334 -20.02 -5.43 -3.89
N LEU A 335 -20.12 -5.98 -2.70
CA LEU A 335 -19.15 -6.88 -2.09
C LEU A 335 -19.79 -8.22 -1.85
N GLY A 336 -19.02 -9.30 -1.93
CA GLY A 336 -19.56 -10.61 -1.55
C GLY A 336 -18.46 -11.63 -1.26
N ALA A 337 -18.88 -12.78 -0.76
CA ALA A 337 -17.96 -13.85 -0.41
C ALA A 337 -18.60 -15.24 -0.62
N ILE A 338 -17.76 -16.22 -0.93
CA ILE A 338 -18.08 -17.64 -0.82
C ILE A 338 -17.21 -18.19 0.31
N ILE A 339 -17.84 -18.79 1.30
CA ILE A 339 -17.15 -19.38 2.44
C ILE A 339 -17.37 -20.89 2.47
N THR A 340 -16.31 -21.65 2.73
CA THR A 340 -16.38 -23.11 2.91
C THR A 340 -16.08 -23.48 4.35
N LYS A 341 -17.05 -24.15 4.98
CA LYS A 341 -16.93 -24.61 6.36
C LYS A 341 -15.96 -25.78 6.48
N LYS A 342 -15.43 -25.97 7.68
CA LYS A 342 -14.78 -27.23 8.03
C LYS A 342 -15.78 -28.37 7.99
N ALA A 343 -15.36 -29.51 7.44
CA ALA A 343 -16.17 -30.70 7.17
C ALA A 343 -16.11 -31.71 8.34
#